data_e98b3610d984af262f05fda7d95cd3b4
#
_entry.id   e98b3610d984af262f05fda7d95cd3b4
#
_cell.length_a   1.000
_cell.length_b   1.000
_cell.length_c   1.000
_cell.angle_alpha   90.00
_cell.angle_beta   90.00
_cell.angle_gamma   90.00
#
_symmetry.space_group_name_H-M   'P 1'
#
loop_
_entity.id
_entity.type
_entity.pdbx_description
1 polymer ?
#
loop_
_entity_poly.entity_id
_entity_poly.type
_entity_poly.pdbx_seq_one_letter_code
_entity_poly.pdbx_strand_id
1 'polypeptide(L)'
;MLELRNVSFQVDADGQDKEIIRDISLKLPEGRLTVITGPNGGGKSTLARLIAGIEKPTDGQIFFRGEDITSWGVTERARAGIAFAFQQPVRFKGLQVLDLIRIASGRQVSVSEACSYLSRVGLCARDYIGREINASLSGGELKRIEIATVLARGAALTVFDEPEAGIDLWSFQNLIQVFTDMRERMKERSIIIISHQERILNTADEIIVLRDGRVAAQGSKEDVLPGLIGTTSAIGTCRALDSESGGIVE
;
A
#
# COMPACT_ATOMS: atom_id res chain seq x y z
N MET A 1 -16.05 4.63 6.50
CA MET A 1 -15.20 5.40 5.57
C MET A 1 -15.15 4.80 4.17
N LEU A 2 -14.59 3.62 3.98
CA LEU A 2 -14.57 2.86 2.72
C LEU A 2 -15.34 1.56 2.90
N GLU A 3 -16.21 1.22 1.95
CA GLU A 3 -16.98 -0.02 1.95
C GLU A 3 -16.96 -0.64 0.55
N LEU A 4 -16.63 -1.91 0.47
CA LEU A 4 -16.70 -2.74 -0.73
C LEU A 4 -17.83 -3.74 -0.54
N ARG A 5 -18.68 -3.92 -1.57
CA ARG A 5 -19.81 -4.85 -1.57
C ARG A 5 -19.70 -5.78 -2.78
N ASN A 6 -19.43 -7.05 -2.53
CA ASN A 6 -19.35 -8.13 -3.50
C ASN A 6 -18.44 -7.79 -4.71
N VAL A 7 -17.32 -7.09 -4.43
CA VAL A 7 -16.41 -6.60 -5.47
C VAL A 7 -15.64 -7.77 -6.07
N SER A 8 -15.74 -7.91 -7.40
CA SER A 8 -14.98 -8.86 -8.20
C SER A 8 -14.21 -8.15 -9.32
N PHE A 9 -13.09 -8.74 -9.73
CA PHE A 9 -12.27 -8.22 -10.81
C PHE A 9 -11.64 -9.36 -11.60
N GLN A 10 -11.84 -9.32 -12.90
CA GLN A 10 -11.32 -10.28 -13.88
C GLN A 10 -10.44 -9.57 -14.90
N VAL A 11 -9.46 -10.27 -15.40
CA VAL A 11 -8.60 -9.83 -16.50
C VAL A 11 -8.64 -10.90 -17.58
N ASP A 12 -8.69 -10.48 -18.84
CA ASP A 12 -8.46 -11.38 -19.99
C ASP A 12 -6.95 -11.67 -20.06
N ALA A 13 -6.58 -12.91 -19.81
CA ALA A 13 -5.22 -13.39 -19.94
C ALA A 13 -5.21 -14.50 -21.00
N ASP A 14 -4.67 -14.21 -22.18
CA ASP A 14 -4.53 -15.16 -23.29
C ASP A 14 -5.87 -15.79 -23.76
N GLY A 15 -6.95 -14.99 -23.73
CA GLY A 15 -8.30 -15.45 -24.11
C GLY A 15 -9.01 -16.30 -23.04
N GLN A 16 -8.51 -16.25 -21.80
CA GLN A 16 -9.16 -16.84 -20.63
C GLN A 16 -9.40 -15.76 -19.58
N ASP A 17 -10.62 -15.66 -19.09
CA ASP A 17 -10.96 -14.78 -17.96
C ASP A 17 -10.33 -15.31 -16.68
N LYS A 18 -9.33 -14.59 -16.18
CA LYS A 18 -8.71 -14.88 -14.89
C LYS A 18 -9.28 -13.97 -13.83
N GLU A 19 -9.98 -14.56 -12.87
CA GLU A 19 -10.51 -13.83 -11.73
C GLU A 19 -9.41 -13.59 -10.68
N ILE A 20 -9.09 -12.31 -10.45
CA ILE A 20 -8.04 -11.87 -9.52
C ILE A 20 -8.63 -11.51 -8.16
N ILE A 21 -9.80 -10.86 -8.14
CA ILE A 21 -10.56 -10.51 -6.94
C ILE A 21 -11.92 -11.19 -7.05
N ARG A 22 -12.34 -11.83 -5.94
CA ARG A 22 -13.48 -12.74 -5.90
C ARG A 22 -14.40 -12.39 -4.77
N ASP A 23 -15.49 -11.68 -5.08
CA ASP A 23 -16.58 -11.41 -4.14
C ASP A 23 -16.10 -10.81 -2.81
N ILE A 24 -15.28 -9.76 -2.87
CA ILE A 24 -14.79 -9.10 -1.66
C ILE A 24 -15.84 -8.15 -1.12
N SER A 25 -16.28 -8.43 0.12
CA SER A 25 -17.07 -7.52 0.92
C SER A 25 -16.29 -7.16 2.19
N LEU A 26 -15.99 -5.86 2.36
CA LEU A 26 -15.26 -5.36 3.52
C LEU A 26 -15.68 -3.94 3.85
N LYS A 27 -15.54 -3.57 5.12
CA LYS A 27 -15.83 -2.22 5.58
C LYS A 27 -14.70 -1.72 6.46
N LEU A 28 -14.11 -0.61 6.03
CA LEU A 28 -13.00 0.05 6.73
C LEU A 28 -13.53 1.30 7.43
N PRO A 29 -13.46 1.37 8.76
CA PRO A 29 -13.88 2.55 9.52
C PRO A 29 -12.93 3.73 9.29
N GLU A 30 -13.37 4.91 9.64
CA GLU A 30 -12.56 6.13 9.61
C GLU A 30 -11.53 6.16 10.76
N GLY A 31 -10.41 6.85 10.55
CA GLY A 31 -9.41 7.05 11.59
C GLY A 31 -8.58 5.82 11.95
N ARG A 32 -8.47 4.84 11.06
CA ARG A 32 -7.70 3.62 11.30
C ARG A 32 -6.57 3.41 10.29
N LEU A 33 -5.51 2.77 10.79
CA LEU A 33 -4.46 2.20 9.98
C LEU A 33 -4.74 0.71 9.77
N THR A 34 -5.12 0.36 8.54
CA THR A 34 -5.38 -1.02 8.13
C THR A 34 -4.22 -1.54 7.30
N VAL A 35 -3.71 -2.72 7.63
CA VAL A 35 -2.70 -3.40 6.81
C VAL A 35 -3.34 -4.57 6.08
N ILE A 36 -3.17 -4.59 4.75
CA ILE A 36 -3.58 -5.70 3.90
C ILE A 36 -2.35 -6.56 3.62
N THR A 37 -2.41 -7.83 4.01
CA THR A 37 -1.32 -8.79 3.84
C THR A 37 -1.80 -10.07 3.17
N GLY A 38 -0.89 -11.01 2.95
CA GLY A 38 -1.17 -12.31 2.33
C GLY A 38 -0.14 -12.69 1.27
N PRO A 39 -0.23 -13.89 0.68
CA PRO A 39 0.75 -14.39 -0.28
C PRO A 39 0.85 -13.53 -1.55
N ASN A 40 1.98 -13.65 -2.26
CA ASN A 40 2.15 -13.00 -3.55
C ASN A 40 1.13 -13.59 -4.54
N GLY A 41 0.56 -12.73 -5.40
CA GLY A 41 -0.53 -13.12 -6.30
C GLY A 41 -1.91 -13.19 -5.64
N GLY A 42 -2.04 -12.94 -4.33
CA GLY A 42 -3.31 -12.96 -3.60
C GLY A 42 -4.30 -11.83 -3.93
N GLY A 43 -3.96 -10.90 -4.83
CA GLY A 43 -4.85 -9.81 -5.26
C GLY A 43 -4.66 -8.47 -4.52
N LYS A 44 -3.69 -8.35 -3.62
CA LYS A 44 -3.50 -7.15 -2.76
C LYS A 44 -3.35 -5.84 -3.55
N SER A 45 -2.38 -5.77 -4.46
CA SER A 45 -2.15 -4.58 -5.30
C SER A 45 -3.31 -4.31 -6.26
N THR A 46 -4.00 -5.36 -6.73
CA THR A 46 -5.21 -5.22 -7.54
C THR A 46 -6.33 -4.58 -6.72
N LEU A 47 -6.56 -5.03 -5.49
CA LEU A 47 -7.55 -4.41 -4.59
C LEU A 47 -7.23 -2.93 -4.33
N ALA A 48 -5.95 -2.60 -4.11
CA ALA A 48 -5.52 -1.22 -3.93
C ALA A 48 -5.78 -0.36 -5.17
N ARG A 49 -5.53 -0.89 -6.37
CA ARG A 49 -5.82 -0.20 -7.65
C ARG A 49 -7.31 -0.01 -7.87
N LEU A 50 -8.14 -0.98 -7.51
CA LEU A 50 -9.59 -0.86 -7.50
C LEU A 50 -10.06 0.26 -6.57
N ILE A 51 -9.52 0.36 -5.35
CA ILE A 51 -9.82 1.43 -4.40
C ILE A 51 -9.38 2.80 -4.94
N ALA A 52 -8.25 2.88 -5.63
CA ALA A 52 -7.73 4.11 -6.22
C ALA A 52 -8.43 4.53 -7.52
N GLY A 53 -9.24 3.65 -8.13
CA GLY A 53 -9.90 3.88 -9.42
C GLY A 53 -8.97 3.76 -10.64
N ILE A 54 -7.80 3.13 -10.45
CA ILE A 54 -6.87 2.79 -11.54
C ILE A 54 -7.45 1.64 -12.35
N GLU A 55 -8.04 0.66 -11.66
CA GLU A 55 -8.83 -0.41 -12.24
C GLU A 55 -10.30 -0.22 -11.86
N LYS A 56 -11.21 -0.77 -12.68
CA LYS A 56 -12.65 -0.79 -12.40
C LYS A 56 -13.08 -2.21 -12.07
N PRO A 57 -13.91 -2.40 -11.04
CA PRO A 57 -14.42 -3.73 -10.74
C PRO A 57 -15.26 -4.25 -11.90
N THR A 58 -15.24 -5.57 -12.12
CA THR A 58 -16.11 -6.24 -13.10
C THR A 58 -17.50 -6.46 -12.52
N ASP A 59 -17.61 -6.57 -11.19
CA ASP A 59 -18.87 -6.69 -10.47
C ASP A 59 -18.73 -6.09 -9.05
N GLY A 60 -19.87 -5.80 -8.41
CA GLY A 60 -19.96 -5.23 -7.08
C GLY A 60 -19.85 -3.70 -7.05
N GLN A 61 -19.76 -3.16 -5.86
CA GLN A 61 -19.80 -1.71 -5.63
C GLN A 61 -18.74 -1.27 -4.61
N ILE A 62 -18.23 -0.05 -4.81
CA ILE A 62 -17.26 0.60 -3.92
C ILE A 62 -17.86 1.91 -3.43
N PHE A 63 -17.97 2.07 -2.12
CA PHE A 63 -18.47 3.28 -1.47
C PHE A 63 -17.37 3.97 -0.69
N PHE A 64 -17.28 5.29 -0.82
CA PHE A 64 -16.38 6.12 -0.05
C PHE A 64 -17.18 7.23 0.64
N ARG A 65 -17.12 7.28 1.98
CA ARG A 65 -17.92 8.22 2.80
C ARG A 65 -19.43 8.16 2.52
N GLY A 66 -19.93 6.97 2.15
CA GLY A 66 -21.33 6.73 1.84
C GLY A 66 -21.74 7.02 0.39
N GLU A 67 -20.85 7.58 -0.41
CA GLU A 67 -21.06 7.84 -1.85
C GLU A 67 -20.56 6.67 -2.69
N ASP A 68 -21.35 6.25 -3.68
CA ASP A 68 -20.97 5.20 -4.63
C ASP A 68 -19.95 5.76 -5.63
N ILE A 69 -18.72 5.29 -5.53
CA ILE A 69 -17.59 5.71 -6.37
C ILE A 69 -17.19 4.65 -7.39
N THR A 70 -18.01 3.62 -7.59
CA THR A 70 -17.70 2.45 -8.42
C THR A 70 -17.27 2.83 -9.83
N SER A 71 -18.02 3.74 -10.46
CA SER A 71 -17.75 4.22 -11.82
C SER A 71 -16.66 5.29 -11.92
N TRP A 72 -16.25 5.90 -10.78
CA TRP A 72 -15.32 7.01 -10.75
C TRP A 72 -13.91 6.58 -11.14
N GLY A 73 -13.26 7.42 -11.95
CA GLY A 73 -11.84 7.25 -12.29
C GLY A 73 -10.91 7.84 -11.23
N VAL A 74 -9.60 7.72 -11.48
CA VAL A 74 -8.53 8.18 -10.59
C VAL A 74 -8.68 9.65 -10.21
N THR A 75 -9.01 10.52 -11.18
CA THR A 75 -9.10 11.97 -10.94
C THR A 75 -10.24 12.33 -9.98
N GLU A 76 -11.39 11.71 -10.15
CA GLU A 76 -12.58 11.93 -9.31
C GLU A 76 -12.32 11.44 -7.89
N ARG A 77 -11.79 10.23 -7.75
CA ARG A 77 -11.43 9.67 -6.43
C ARG A 77 -10.33 10.48 -5.74
N ALA A 78 -9.36 10.96 -6.52
CA ALA A 78 -8.33 11.83 -5.99
C ALA A 78 -8.92 13.15 -5.46
N ARG A 79 -9.88 13.75 -6.16
CA ARG A 79 -10.58 14.98 -5.72
C ARG A 79 -11.46 14.73 -4.49
N ALA A 80 -12.05 13.55 -4.37
CA ALA A 80 -12.81 13.13 -3.19
C ALA A 80 -11.93 12.89 -1.95
N GLY A 81 -10.60 12.85 -2.12
CA GLY A 81 -9.66 12.73 -1.01
C GLY A 81 -9.05 11.33 -0.86
N ILE A 82 -8.98 10.54 -1.93
CA ILE A 82 -8.22 9.29 -1.96
C ILE A 82 -6.84 9.58 -2.57
N ALA A 83 -5.76 9.18 -1.88
CA ALA A 83 -4.38 9.24 -2.37
C ALA A 83 -3.81 7.84 -2.52
N PHE A 84 -2.94 7.66 -3.51
CA PHE A 84 -2.29 6.39 -3.78
C PHE A 84 -0.78 6.60 -3.94
N ALA A 85 0.01 5.81 -3.21
CA ALA A 85 1.45 5.72 -3.36
C ALA A 85 1.79 4.38 -4.03
N PHE A 86 2.45 4.45 -5.17
CA PHE A 86 2.73 3.29 -6.02
C PHE A 86 3.86 2.43 -5.43
N GLN A 87 3.89 1.15 -5.75
CA GLN A 87 5.00 0.26 -5.41
C GLN A 87 6.33 0.78 -5.99
N GLN A 88 6.30 1.20 -7.27
CA GLN A 88 7.43 1.88 -7.89
C GLN A 88 7.13 3.37 -8.02
N PRO A 89 7.97 4.26 -7.44
CA PRO A 89 7.74 5.69 -7.49
C PRO A 89 7.87 6.22 -8.92
N VAL A 90 7.01 7.17 -9.26
CA VAL A 90 6.98 7.80 -10.58
C VAL A 90 8.04 8.90 -10.66
N ARG A 91 8.72 9.00 -11.81
CA ARG A 91 9.69 10.05 -12.12
C ARG A 91 9.05 11.14 -12.96
N PHE A 92 9.33 12.39 -12.61
CA PHE A 92 8.79 13.57 -13.30
C PHE A 92 9.93 14.43 -13.83
N LYS A 93 10.21 14.36 -15.15
CA LYS A 93 11.20 15.25 -15.77
C LYS A 93 10.78 16.72 -15.68
N GLY A 94 11.73 17.59 -15.34
CA GLY A 94 11.51 19.03 -15.30
C GLY A 94 10.82 19.55 -14.05
N LEU A 95 10.47 18.68 -13.08
CA LEU A 95 9.90 19.09 -11.80
C LEU A 95 10.94 18.97 -10.68
N GLN A 96 11.02 20.00 -9.84
CA GLN A 96 11.77 19.95 -8.60
C GLN A 96 10.91 19.33 -7.48
N VAL A 97 11.57 18.84 -6.44
CA VAL A 97 10.89 18.28 -5.27
C VAL A 97 9.91 19.27 -4.65
N LEU A 98 10.28 20.57 -4.55
CA LEU A 98 9.38 21.61 -4.05
C LEU A 98 8.12 21.74 -4.90
N ASP A 99 8.26 21.71 -6.23
CA ASP A 99 7.12 21.82 -7.15
C ASP A 99 6.17 20.63 -6.98
N LEU A 100 6.72 19.42 -6.87
CA LEU A 100 5.91 18.22 -6.66
C LEU A 100 5.14 18.28 -5.33
N ILE A 101 5.77 18.73 -4.25
CA ILE A 101 5.10 18.92 -2.95
C ILE A 101 3.97 19.94 -3.05
N ARG A 102 4.18 21.07 -3.76
CA ARG A 102 3.15 22.08 -3.99
C ARG A 102 1.99 21.56 -4.82
N ILE A 103 2.30 20.86 -5.92
CA ILE A 103 1.27 20.24 -6.78
C ILE A 103 0.44 19.23 -5.96
N ALA A 104 1.11 18.36 -5.20
CA ALA A 104 0.44 17.35 -4.39
C ALA A 104 -0.46 17.95 -3.32
N SER A 105 -0.02 19.03 -2.66
CA SER A 105 -0.78 19.70 -1.61
C SER A 105 -1.99 20.49 -2.13
N GLY A 106 -2.01 20.82 -3.44
CA GLY A 106 -3.05 21.65 -4.05
C GLY A 106 -3.07 23.09 -3.56
N ARG A 107 -2.03 23.55 -2.85
CA ARG A 107 -1.90 24.90 -2.27
C ARG A 107 -0.47 25.42 -2.32
N GLN A 108 -0.33 26.71 -2.09
CA GLN A 108 1.00 27.31 -1.93
C GLN A 108 1.62 26.87 -0.59
N VAL A 109 2.58 25.97 -0.67
CA VAL A 109 3.37 25.50 0.48
C VAL A 109 4.64 26.33 0.56
N SER A 110 4.96 26.86 1.74
CA SER A 110 6.23 27.57 1.97
C SER A 110 7.41 26.59 1.88
N VAL A 111 8.60 27.11 1.60
CA VAL A 111 9.83 26.30 1.61
C VAL A 111 10.03 25.63 2.98
N SER A 112 9.78 26.35 4.07
CA SER A 112 9.90 25.80 5.43
C SER A 112 8.96 24.61 5.68
N GLU A 113 7.72 24.73 5.21
CA GLU A 113 6.73 23.65 5.34
C GLU A 113 7.11 22.45 4.46
N ALA A 114 7.55 22.67 3.22
CA ALA A 114 8.05 21.61 2.35
C ALA A 114 9.27 20.90 2.98
N CYS A 115 10.18 21.65 3.59
CA CYS A 115 11.30 21.10 4.35
C CYS A 115 10.83 20.20 5.49
N SER A 116 9.75 20.53 6.19
CA SER A 116 9.22 19.70 7.27
C SER A 116 8.73 18.33 6.77
N TYR A 117 8.09 18.27 5.58
CA TYR A 117 7.67 17.01 4.99
C TYR A 117 8.88 16.12 4.61
N LEU A 118 9.94 16.72 4.05
CA LEU A 118 11.17 15.99 3.71
C LEU A 118 11.89 15.46 4.96
N SER A 119 12.00 16.28 5.99
CA SER A 119 12.62 15.87 7.25
C SER A 119 11.88 14.68 7.90
N ARG A 120 10.55 14.65 7.84
CA ARG A 120 9.75 13.54 8.36
C ARG A 120 10.06 12.20 7.70
N VAL A 121 10.43 12.21 6.42
CA VAL A 121 10.82 11.00 5.70
C VAL A 121 12.33 10.74 5.72
N GLY A 122 13.08 11.45 6.59
CA GLY A 122 14.52 11.28 6.75
C GLY A 122 15.36 11.82 5.58
N LEU A 123 14.85 12.82 4.84
CA LEU A 123 15.61 13.53 3.81
C LEU A 123 16.07 14.88 4.31
N CYS A 124 17.37 15.21 4.08
CA CYS A 124 17.88 16.54 4.35
C CYS A 124 17.24 17.54 3.38
N ALA A 125 16.37 18.40 3.89
CA ALA A 125 15.61 19.32 3.06
C ALA A 125 16.50 20.23 2.23
N ARG A 126 17.64 20.70 2.79
CA ARG A 126 18.60 21.57 2.10
C ARG A 126 19.12 20.94 0.82
N ASP A 127 19.37 19.59 0.85
CA ASP A 127 19.99 18.88 -0.24
C ASP A 127 18.97 18.42 -1.30
N TYR A 128 17.68 18.32 -0.93
CA TYR A 128 16.67 17.73 -1.82
C TYR A 128 15.63 18.73 -2.34
N ILE A 129 15.32 19.82 -1.63
CA ILE A 129 14.19 20.70 -1.94
C ILE A 129 14.22 21.27 -3.36
N GLY A 130 15.42 21.61 -3.87
CA GLY A 130 15.64 22.14 -5.22
C GLY A 130 16.08 21.09 -6.25
N ARG A 131 16.19 19.80 -5.87
CA ARG A 131 16.60 18.76 -6.82
C ARG A 131 15.49 18.41 -7.79
N GLU A 132 15.87 18.17 -9.03
CA GLU A 132 14.97 17.64 -10.04
C GLU A 132 14.68 16.14 -9.78
N ILE A 133 13.44 15.73 -10.03
CA ILE A 133 12.96 14.35 -9.85
C ILE A 133 13.31 13.54 -11.11
N ASN A 134 14.58 13.23 -11.27
CA ASN A 134 15.13 12.54 -12.45
C ASN A 134 15.88 11.26 -12.08
N ALA A 135 16.65 10.73 -13.04
CA ALA A 135 17.40 9.50 -12.89
C ALA A 135 18.59 9.58 -11.90
N SER A 136 18.97 10.77 -11.42
CA SER A 136 20.04 10.95 -10.43
C SER A 136 19.63 10.59 -9.01
N LEU A 137 18.32 10.45 -8.75
CA LEU A 137 17.79 10.02 -7.47
C LEU A 137 17.73 8.49 -7.39
N SER A 138 18.22 7.93 -6.29
CA SER A 138 18.08 6.51 -6.00
C SER A 138 16.60 6.11 -5.81
N GLY A 139 16.29 4.82 -5.94
CA GLY A 139 14.93 4.31 -5.70
C GLY A 139 14.41 4.64 -4.31
N GLY A 140 15.26 4.51 -3.28
CA GLY A 140 14.89 4.83 -1.91
C GLY A 140 14.66 6.33 -1.66
N GLU A 141 15.43 7.22 -2.32
CA GLU A 141 15.20 8.67 -2.25
C GLU A 141 13.87 9.05 -2.91
N LEU A 142 13.61 8.51 -4.12
CA LEU A 142 12.34 8.74 -4.83
C LEU A 142 11.15 8.27 -4.00
N LYS A 143 11.25 7.10 -3.37
CA LYS A 143 10.19 6.55 -2.51
C LYS A 143 9.90 7.45 -1.32
N ARG A 144 10.94 7.97 -0.66
CA ARG A 144 10.79 8.92 0.45
C ARG A 144 10.18 10.25 -0.01
N ILE A 145 10.57 10.75 -1.20
CA ILE A 145 9.95 11.95 -1.78
C ILE A 145 8.47 11.69 -2.09
N GLU A 146 8.11 10.54 -2.67
CA GLU A 146 6.72 10.16 -2.90
C GLU A 146 5.91 10.18 -1.59
N ILE A 147 6.42 9.57 -0.52
CA ILE A 147 5.77 9.57 0.79
C ILE A 147 5.61 11.02 1.32
N ALA A 148 6.64 11.87 1.17
CA ALA A 148 6.54 13.28 1.55
C ALA A 148 5.43 14.02 0.79
N THR A 149 5.24 13.74 -0.51
CA THR A 149 4.16 14.33 -1.31
C THR A 149 2.78 13.85 -0.86
N VAL A 150 2.65 12.57 -0.51
CA VAL A 150 1.42 12.00 0.05
C VAL A 150 1.08 12.63 1.39
N LEU A 151 2.08 12.84 2.26
CA LEU A 151 1.90 13.57 3.53
C LEU A 151 1.44 15.02 3.30
N ALA A 152 2.05 15.71 2.33
CA ALA A 152 1.69 17.10 2.00
C ALA A 152 0.25 17.22 1.44
N ARG A 153 -0.20 16.21 0.69
CA ARG A 153 -1.56 16.14 0.17
C ARG A 153 -2.61 16.07 1.28
N GLY A 154 -2.34 15.35 2.34
CA GLY A 154 -3.25 15.25 3.49
C GLY A 154 -4.62 14.65 3.14
N ALA A 155 -4.65 13.63 2.29
CA ALA A 155 -5.87 12.94 1.86
C ALA A 155 -6.66 12.32 3.02
N ALA A 156 -7.97 12.13 2.82
CA ALA A 156 -8.84 11.48 3.80
C ALA A 156 -8.56 9.97 3.88
N LEU A 157 -8.27 9.34 2.75
CA LEU A 157 -7.81 7.97 2.65
C LEU A 157 -6.50 7.93 1.87
N THR A 158 -5.48 7.32 2.44
CA THR A 158 -4.20 7.08 1.76
C THR A 158 -3.95 5.59 1.62
N VAL A 159 -3.64 5.15 0.41
CA VAL A 159 -3.26 3.76 0.11
C VAL A 159 -1.80 3.71 -0.27
N PHE A 160 -1.02 2.91 0.44
CA PHE A 160 0.38 2.62 0.14
C PHE A 160 0.51 1.17 -0.35
N ASP A 161 1.05 1.00 -1.55
CA ASP A 161 1.31 -0.32 -2.14
C ASP A 161 2.80 -0.65 -1.98
N GLU A 162 3.10 -1.57 -1.05
CA GLU A 162 4.45 -2.02 -0.68
C GLU A 162 5.45 -0.84 -0.51
N PRO A 163 5.18 0.08 0.43
CA PRO A 163 5.99 1.29 0.60
C PRO A 163 7.44 1.02 0.98
N GLU A 164 7.74 -0.17 1.48
CA GLU A 164 9.07 -0.64 1.85
C GLU A 164 9.90 -1.15 0.66
N ALA A 165 9.31 -1.37 -0.50
CA ALA A 165 10.01 -1.93 -1.66
C ALA A 165 11.17 -1.03 -2.11
N GLY A 166 12.39 -1.59 -2.14
CA GLY A 166 13.59 -0.87 -2.55
C GLY A 166 14.15 0.13 -1.53
N ILE A 167 13.66 0.11 -0.30
CA ILE A 167 14.17 0.92 0.82
C ILE A 167 15.20 0.13 1.62
N ASP A 168 16.31 0.77 1.98
CA ASP A 168 17.33 0.19 2.87
C ASP A 168 16.83 0.09 4.32
N LEU A 169 17.51 -0.73 5.12
CA LEU A 169 17.12 -1.04 6.50
C LEU A 169 16.99 0.20 7.41
N TRP A 170 17.89 1.20 7.22
CA TRP A 170 17.87 2.42 8.04
C TRP A 170 16.70 3.32 7.66
N SER A 171 16.47 3.49 6.37
CA SER A 171 15.33 4.24 5.85
C SER A 171 14.00 3.57 6.17
N PHE A 172 13.97 2.23 6.29
CA PHE A 172 12.78 1.48 6.68
C PHE A 172 12.35 1.79 8.13
N GLN A 173 13.29 2.00 9.06
CA GLN A 173 12.94 2.42 10.42
C GLN A 173 12.26 3.80 10.44
N ASN A 174 12.78 4.73 9.65
CA ASN A 174 12.16 6.05 9.50
C ASN A 174 10.73 5.93 8.90
N LEU A 175 10.53 5.02 7.95
CA LEU A 175 9.22 4.77 7.37
C LEU A 175 8.19 4.27 8.41
N ILE A 176 8.60 3.34 9.27
CA ILE A 176 7.75 2.88 10.39
C ILE A 176 7.36 4.05 11.30
N GLN A 177 8.33 4.93 11.65
CA GLN A 177 8.04 6.10 12.45
C GLN A 177 7.05 7.05 11.77
N VAL A 178 7.19 7.25 10.45
CA VAL A 178 6.24 8.06 9.67
C VAL A 178 4.82 7.48 9.78
N PHE A 179 4.64 6.18 9.64
CA PHE A 179 3.32 5.55 9.77
C PHE A 179 2.76 5.66 11.19
N THR A 180 3.60 5.48 12.20
CA THR A 180 3.21 5.67 13.61
C THR A 180 2.76 7.11 13.85
N ASP A 181 3.55 8.11 13.41
CA ASP A 181 3.20 9.52 13.52
C ASP A 181 1.92 9.89 12.75
N MET A 182 1.74 9.28 11.56
CA MET A 182 0.51 9.46 10.80
C MET A 182 -0.69 8.92 11.58
N ARG A 183 -0.58 7.71 12.15
CA ARG A 183 -1.62 7.08 12.96
C ARG A 183 -2.00 7.94 14.15
N GLU A 184 -1.04 8.45 14.91
CA GLU A 184 -1.29 9.26 16.12
C GLU A 184 -1.98 10.60 15.82
N ARG A 185 -1.69 11.20 14.65
CA ARG A 185 -2.25 12.49 14.23
C ARG A 185 -3.57 12.38 13.48
N MET A 186 -4.02 11.17 13.20
CA MET A 186 -5.19 10.92 12.35
C MET A 186 -6.46 10.78 13.17
N LYS A 187 -7.20 11.89 13.36
CA LYS A 187 -8.56 11.83 13.92
C LYS A 187 -9.62 11.46 12.87
N GLU A 188 -9.44 11.87 11.61
CA GLU A 188 -10.44 11.76 10.53
C GLU A 188 -9.84 11.24 9.21
N ARG A 189 -8.62 10.71 9.25
CA ARG A 189 -7.92 10.19 8.07
C ARG A 189 -7.69 8.70 8.26
N SER A 190 -7.71 7.94 7.17
CA SER A 190 -7.45 6.51 7.21
C SER A 190 -6.26 6.17 6.32
N ILE A 191 -5.54 5.13 6.70
CA ILE A 191 -4.43 4.60 5.92
C ILE A 191 -4.69 3.13 5.64
N ILE A 192 -4.45 2.75 4.40
CA ILE A 192 -4.31 1.36 3.99
C ILE A 192 -2.86 1.15 3.56
N ILE A 193 -2.20 0.14 4.10
CA ILE A 193 -0.85 -0.26 3.70
C ILE A 193 -0.91 -1.70 3.22
N ILE A 194 -0.46 -1.95 1.99
CA ILE A 194 -0.18 -3.31 1.54
C ILE A 194 1.24 -3.64 1.93
N SER A 195 1.42 -4.64 2.77
CA SER A 195 2.74 -5.09 3.20
C SER A 195 2.71 -6.51 3.75
N HIS A 196 3.85 -7.18 3.68
CA HIS A 196 4.11 -8.46 4.33
C HIS A 196 5.15 -8.33 5.46
N GLN A 197 5.64 -7.12 5.72
CA GLN A 197 6.65 -6.85 6.75
C GLN A 197 6.02 -6.83 8.14
N GLU A 198 6.51 -7.70 9.02
CA GLU A 198 6.02 -7.81 10.40
C GLU A 198 6.02 -6.49 11.15
N ARG A 199 7.06 -5.66 10.95
CA ARG A 199 7.14 -4.34 11.59
C ARG A 199 6.01 -3.40 11.18
N ILE A 200 5.57 -3.46 9.91
CA ILE A 200 4.42 -2.69 9.42
C ILE A 200 3.12 -3.28 9.99
N LEU A 201 2.97 -4.62 9.99
CA LEU A 201 1.83 -5.30 10.59
C LEU A 201 1.64 -4.89 12.07
N ASN A 202 2.75 -4.73 12.82
CA ASN A 202 2.73 -4.31 14.22
C ASN A 202 2.24 -2.86 14.43
N THR A 203 2.23 -2.00 13.40
CA THR A 203 1.67 -0.64 13.49
C THR A 203 0.16 -0.58 13.26
N ALA A 204 -0.45 -1.66 12.75
CA ALA A 204 -1.85 -1.71 12.36
C ALA A 204 -2.82 -1.62 13.55
N ASP A 205 -3.97 -1.00 13.31
CA ASP A 205 -5.18 -1.15 14.13
C ASP A 205 -5.99 -2.38 13.71
N GLU A 206 -5.94 -2.68 12.41
CA GLU A 206 -6.67 -3.77 11.78
C GLU A 206 -5.81 -4.43 10.70
N ILE A 207 -5.88 -5.75 10.61
CA ILE A 207 -5.20 -6.54 9.59
C ILE A 207 -6.24 -7.29 8.75
N ILE A 208 -6.07 -7.23 7.43
CA ILE A 208 -6.83 -8.00 6.45
C ILE A 208 -5.88 -8.95 5.74
N VAL A 209 -6.21 -10.23 5.73
CA VAL A 209 -5.46 -11.25 5.01
C VAL A 209 -6.18 -11.58 3.72
N LEU A 210 -5.53 -11.31 2.59
CA LEU A 210 -6.01 -11.70 1.27
C LEU A 210 -5.32 -12.98 0.81
N ARG A 211 -6.11 -13.96 0.38
CA ARG A 211 -5.62 -15.20 -0.22
C ARG A 211 -6.53 -15.58 -1.39
N ASP A 212 -5.94 -15.89 -2.54
CA ASP A 212 -6.65 -16.36 -3.74
C ASP A 212 -7.82 -15.44 -4.14
N GLY A 213 -7.60 -14.11 -4.02
CA GLY A 213 -8.59 -13.09 -4.36
C GLY A 213 -9.73 -12.92 -3.36
N ARG A 214 -9.68 -13.55 -2.19
CA ARG A 214 -10.71 -13.49 -1.14
C ARG A 214 -10.14 -12.97 0.18
N VAL A 215 -11.01 -12.42 1.02
CA VAL A 215 -10.66 -12.13 2.42
C VAL A 215 -10.64 -13.44 3.21
N ALA A 216 -9.44 -13.87 3.62
CA ALA A 216 -9.23 -15.06 4.41
C ALA A 216 -9.39 -14.81 5.92
N ALA A 217 -9.01 -13.61 6.38
CA ALA A 217 -9.20 -13.16 7.76
C ALA A 217 -9.26 -11.63 7.80
N GLN A 218 -9.99 -11.08 8.75
CA GLN A 218 -10.06 -9.65 9.07
C GLN A 218 -10.28 -9.50 10.58
N GLY A 219 -9.53 -8.63 11.21
CA GLY A 219 -9.68 -8.38 12.65
C GLY A 219 -8.61 -7.44 13.18
N SER A 220 -8.61 -7.27 14.51
CA SER A 220 -7.58 -6.52 15.19
C SER A 220 -6.21 -7.16 14.98
N LYS A 221 -5.15 -6.39 15.17
CA LYS A 221 -3.77 -6.91 15.12
C LYS A 221 -3.60 -8.07 16.10
N GLU A 222 -4.16 -7.96 17.29
CA GLU A 222 -4.09 -8.95 18.36
C GLU A 222 -4.73 -10.28 17.98
N ASP A 223 -5.79 -10.24 17.16
CA ASP A 223 -6.53 -11.44 16.74
C ASP A 223 -5.87 -12.14 15.55
N VAL A 224 -5.36 -11.36 14.59
CA VAL A 224 -4.90 -11.90 13.29
C VAL A 224 -3.40 -12.23 13.26
N LEU A 225 -2.55 -11.39 13.88
CA LEU A 225 -1.10 -11.52 13.79
C LEU A 225 -0.55 -12.83 14.36
N PRO A 226 -1.04 -13.37 15.50
CA PRO A 226 -0.54 -14.66 16.02
C PRO A 226 -0.72 -15.82 15.05
N GLY A 227 -1.84 -15.84 14.32
CA GLY A 227 -2.11 -16.86 13.29
C GLY A 227 -1.19 -16.76 12.06
N LEU A 228 -0.74 -15.56 11.72
CA LEU A 228 0.18 -15.34 10.60
C LEU A 228 1.60 -15.81 10.94
N ILE A 229 2.08 -15.53 12.15
CA ILE A 229 3.44 -15.90 12.59
C ILE A 229 3.53 -17.41 12.84
N GLY A 230 2.48 -18.03 13.40
CA GLY A 230 2.43 -19.47 13.68
C GLY A 230 2.48 -20.37 12.43
N THR A 231 1.90 -19.92 11.32
CA THR A 231 1.90 -20.66 10.04
C THR A 231 3.23 -20.61 9.30
N THR A 232 4.07 -19.62 9.55
CA THR A 232 5.41 -19.51 8.92
C THR A 232 6.38 -20.57 9.46
N SER A 233 6.19 -21.04 10.68
CA SER A 233 7.01 -22.10 11.29
C SER A 233 6.70 -23.52 10.78
N ALA A 234 5.54 -23.72 10.14
CA ALA A 234 5.08 -25.05 9.69
C ALA A 234 5.44 -25.38 8.22
N ILE A 235 5.93 -24.40 7.44
CA ILE A 235 6.24 -24.59 6.01
C ILE A 235 7.71 -25.00 5.76
N GLY A 236 8.52 -25.09 6.81
CA GLY A 236 9.98 -25.33 6.74
C GLY A 236 10.44 -26.79 6.66
N THR A 237 9.58 -27.79 6.55
CA THR A 237 10.02 -29.18 6.32
C THR A 237 9.87 -29.56 4.85
N CYS A 238 10.91 -29.30 4.07
CA CYS A 238 11.13 -30.06 2.82
C CYS A 238 11.14 -31.55 3.18
N ARG A 239 10.19 -32.32 2.67
CA ARG A 239 10.30 -33.80 2.65
C ARG A 239 11.57 -34.13 1.86
N ALA A 240 12.55 -34.73 2.52
CA ALA A 240 13.66 -35.38 1.86
C ALA A 240 13.08 -36.43 0.90
N LEU A 241 13.53 -36.40 -0.35
CA LEU A 241 13.29 -37.47 -1.31
C LEU A 241 14.06 -38.69 -0.78
N ASP A 242 13.34 -39.65 -0.27
CA ASP A 242 13.87 -40.97 0.02
C ASP A 242 14.36 -41.59 -1.29
N SER A 243 15.67 -41.70 -1.41
CA SER A 243 16.34 -42.43 -2.44
C SER A 243 16.11 -43.93 -2.15
N GLU A 244 15.17 -44.56 -2.83
CA GLU A 244 15.11 -46.00 -2.92
C GLU A 244 16.33 -46.52 -3.68
N SER A 245 17.24 -47.08 -2.93
CA SER A 245 18.32 -47.92 -3.43
C SER A 245 17.76 -49.25 -3.94
N GLY A 246 17.52 -49.32 -5.25
CA GLY A 246 17.29 -50.60 -5.92
C GLY A 246 18.57 -51.43 -5.99
N GLY A 247 18.65 -52.49 -5.24
CA GLY A 247 19.75 -53.44 -5.27
C GLY A 247 19.84 -54.17 -6.62
N ILE A 248 21.06 -54.28 -7.11
CA ILE A 248 21.43 -55.17 -8.20
C ILE A 248 21.74 -56.53 -7.56
N VAL A 249 21.05 -57.57 -8.00
CA VAL A 249 21.43 -58.98 -7.81
C VAL A 249 21.67 -59.56 -9.17
N GLU A 250 22.93 -60.08 -9.34
CA GLU A 250 23.47 -60.96 -10.40
C GLU A 250 23.45 -60.47 -11.86
#